data_7ec282fbaaa9f51ad7977350637df09b
#
_entry.id   7ec282fbaaa9f51ad7977350637df09b
#
_cell.length_a   1.000
_cell.length_b   1.000
_cell.length_c   1.000
_cell.angle_alpha   90.00
_cell.angle_beta   90.00
_cell.angle_gamma   90.00
#
_symmetry.space_group_name_H-M   'P 1'
#
loop_
_entity.id
_entity.type
_entity.pdbx_description
1 polymer ?
#
loop_
_entity_poly.entity_id
_entity_poly.type
_entity_poly.pdbx_seq_one_letter_code
_entity_poly.pdbx_strand_id
1 'polypeptide(L)'
;MNKKAKIILFCAIILVIGIGFFWKGNEGTNILEEFILNGKYVSLVGENLLVSDGKNFGYYDLDGNKKVDLKYTYSQDLILNDLDSRDDLFVVNDEKFAYGVVSSKGEEIIPKMYEAIKIVSSDCFIVRCSDNLWSVINNNNKSILNEKYDKYEIIDGKGAILIKDKKYIIIDIHGKVISKGLYVYVVDYNEGSVLVGQYGTGVNDLFVYTNNEYKVIQNIEDFVFVKEKVVYFIEKGSTEFKAINIENGKIDKNAYVDFSINDMELIINSQNLVGYKATDGTIIKNKYQVNGSEDFTEYGVAVVSLNNLVGVIDKKGNEVLPCKYQDIKVFSEKVFGVTDNSKYYYLVDEKGEKIADNIVFSDNYIAYKKDNKCGVLNNYGKTVFASEYMDCQIYDNLVIVKDNNDKWIIKRQG
;
A
#
# COMPACT_ATOMS: atom_id res chain seq x y z
N MET A 1 10.14 -4.93 -3.48
CA MET A 1 9.31 -4.75 -4.71
C MET A 1 8.00 -4.12 -4.25
N ASN A 2 7.76 -2.84 -4.57
CA ASN A 2 6.60 -2.09 -4.09
C ASN A 2 5.30 -2.74 -4.51
N LYS A 3 4.51 -3.19 -3.54
CA LYS A 3 3.12 -3.61 -3.75
C LYS A 3 2.24 -2.36 -3.83
N LYS A 4 2.24 -1.69 -4.98
CA LYS A 4 1.20 -0.70 -5.27
C LYS A 4 -0.10 -1.46 -5.48
N ALA A 5 -1.11 -1.15 -4.68
CA ALA A 5 -2.47 -1.62 -4.90
C ALA A 5 -2.88 -1.35 -6.35
N LYS A 6 -3.16 -2.40 -7.13
CA LYS A 6 -3.70 -2.25 -8.48
C LYS A 6 -5.19 -1.98 -8.35
N ILE A 7 -5.57 -0.72 -8.56
CA ILE A 7 -6.97 -0.32 -8.69
C ILE A 7 -7.51 -0.93 -9.98
N ILE A 8 -8.52 -1.79 -9.88
CA ILE A 8 -9.28 -2.28 -11.04
C ILE A 8 -10.58 -1.50 -11.08
N LEU A 9 -10.68 -0.66 -12.09
CA LEU A 9 -11.84 0.20 -12.35
C LEU A 9 -12.88 -0.54 -13.17
N PHE A 10 -14.14 -0.58 -12.71
CA PHE A 10 -15.31 -0.91 -13.53
C PHE A 10 -16.40 0.14 -13.30
N CYS A 11 -16.89 0.73 -14.38
CA CYS A 11 -17.85 1.84 -14.39
C CYS A 11 -19.31 1.36 -14.47
N ALA A 12 -20.23 1.97 -13.71
CA ALA A 12 -21.63 2.12 -14.06
C ALA A 12 -22.37 3.14 -13.15
N ILE A 13 -23.40 3.74 -13.64
CA ILE A 13 -24.05 5.06 -13.49
C ILE A 13 -25.22 5.11 -12.50
N ILE A 14 -25.46 6.09 -11.56
CA ILE A 14 -26.67 6.88 -11.19
C ILE A 14 -26.63 7.73 -9.89
N LEU A 15 -27.51 8.72 -9.78
CA LEU A 15 -27.79 9.96 -9.03
C LEU A 15 -27.82 9.99 -7.47
N VAL A 16 -27.63 11.16 -6.91
CA VAL A 16 -27.32 11.56 -5.52
C VAL A 16 -28.53 11.85 -4.62
N ILE A 17 -28.58 11.34 -3.40
CA ILE A 17 -29.13 11.92 -2.13
C ILE A 17 -28.61 11.09 -0.94
N GLY A 18 -28.01 11.74 0.09
CA GLY A 18 -27.43 11.05 1.24
C GLY A 18 -28.39 10.94 2.43
N ILE A 19 -28.43 9.78 3.07
CA ILE A 19 -28.99 9.56 4.42
C ILE A 19 -28.12 8.51 5.11
N GLY A 20 -27.53 8.87 6.25
CA GLY A 20 -26.72 7.97 7.05
C GLY A 20 -27.55 7.20 8.07
N PHE A 21 -27.24 5.94 8.29
CA PHE A 21 -27.73 5.15 9.40
C PHE A 21 -26.58 4.43 10.10
N PHE A 22 -26.55 4.52 11.42
CA PHE A 22 -25.57 3.81 12.27
C PHE A 22 -26.14 2.48 12.75
N TRP A 23 -25.36 1.43 12.66
CA TRP A 23 -25.62 0.18 13.36
C TRP A 23 -24.39 -0.24 14.17
N LYS A 24 -24.61 -0.54 15.45
CA LYS A 24 -23.59 -0.97 16.40
C LYS A 24 -23.79 -2.44 16.71
N GLY A 25 -22.84 -3.29 16.33
CA GLY A 25 -22.81 -4.70 16.75
C GLY A 25 -21.55 -4.97 17.58
N ASN A 26 -21.75 -5.49 18.78
CA ASN A 26 -20.70 -5.81 19.75
C ASN A 26 -20.15 -7.19 19.49
N GLU A 27 -18.82 -7.30 19.33
CA GLU A 27 -17.95 -8.32 19.92
C GLU A 27 -16.51 -8.06 19.40
N GLY A 28 -15.63 -7.58 20.27
CA GLY A 28 -14.16 -7.68 20.25
C GLY A 28 -13.39 -7.47 18.92
N THR A 29 -13.97 -6.78 17.94
CA THR A 29 -13.38 -6.52 16.62
C THR A 29 -13.53 -5.05 16.32
N ASN A 30 -12.53 -4.47 15.69
CA ASN A 30 -12.51 -3.11 15.18
C ASN A 30 -13.89 -2.70 14.66
N ILE A 31 -14.42 -1.61 15.18
CA ILE A 31 -15.74 -1.09 14.81
C ILE A 31 -15.64 -0.66 13.35
N LEU A 32 -16.38 -1.35 12.47
CA LEU A 32 -16.50 -0.92 11.07
C LEU A 32 -17.60 0.15 11.01
N GLU A 33 -17.22 1.39 10.69
CA GLU A 33 -18.16 2.44 10.37
C GLU A 33 -18.68 2.24 8.94
N GLU A 34 -20.00 2.27 8.76
CA GLU A 34 -20.65 2.04 7.47
C GLU A 34 -21.54 3.22 7.13
N PHE A 35 -21.45 3.72 5.91
CA PHE A 35 -22.36 4.73 5.38
C PHE A 35 -22.62 4.52 3.88
N ILE A 36 -23.67 5.17 3.36
CA ILE A 36 -24.11 5.01 1.98
C ILE A 36 -23.92 6.33 1.23
N LEU A 37 -23.29 6.26 0.06
CA LEU A 37 -23.21 7.34 -0.91
C LEU A 37 -24.02 6.99 -2.17
N ASN A 38 -24.64 8.02 -2.73
CA ASN A 38 -25.31 7.91 -4.01
C ASN A 38 -24.47 8.67 -5.06
N GLY A 39 -24.10 7.99 -6.12
CA GLY A 39 -23.32 8.57 -7.21
C GLY A 39 -23.23 7.62 -8.37
N LYS A 40 -22.96 8.14 -9.53
CA LYS A 40 -22.66 7.31 -10.70
C LYS A 40 -21.39 6.53 -10.50
N TYR A 41 -20.43 7.19 -9.87
CA TYR A 41 -19.11 6.67 -9.61
C TYR A 41 -18.64 7.15 -8.24
N VAL A 42 -18.03 6.28 -7.48
CA VAL A 42 -17.36 6.58 -6.20
C VAL A 42 -16.02 5.86 -6.18
N SER A 43 -14.96 6.52 -5.76
CA SER A 43 -13.63 5.93 -5.59
C SER A 43 -12.83 6.72 -4.57
N LEU A 44 -11.88 6.07 -3.93
CA LEU A 44 -10.88 6.76 -3.10
C LEU A 44 -9.88 7.50 -4.01
N VAL A 45 -9.64 8.77 -3.72
CA VAL A 45 -8.65 9.61 -4.40
C VAL A 45 -7.88 10.40 -3.35
N GLY A 46 -6.62 10.04 -3.12
CA GLY A 46 -5.87 10.53 -1.96
C GLY A 46 -6.52 10.08 -0.66
N GLU A 47 -6.87 11.00 0.21
CA GLU A 47 -7.48 10.73 1.53
C GLU A 47 -9.01 10.84 1.53
N ASN A 48 -9.64 11.19 0.40
CA ASN A 48 -11.07 11.45 0.33
C ASN A 48 -11.76 10.66 -0.79
N LEU A 49 -13.09 10.58 -0.72
CA LEU A 49 -13.92 9.95 -1.72
C LEU A 49 -14.26 10.94 -2.83
N LEU A 50 -13.85 10.65 -4.04
CA LEU A 50 -14.38 11.29 -5.24
C LEU A 50 -15.77 10.70 -5.52
N VAL A 51 -16.76 11.57 -5.70
CA VAL A 51 -18.12 11.20 -6.08
C VAL A 51 -18.48 11.91 -7.38
N SER A 52 -19.06 11.20 -8.34
CA SER A 52 -19.48 11.77 -9.61
C SER A 52 -20.93 11.42 -9.96
N ASP A 53 -21.64 12.36 -10.56
CA ASP A 53 -22.97 12.20 -11.19
C ASP A 53 -22.86 11.77 -12.68
N GLY A 54 -21.62 11.59 -13.17
CA GLY A 54 -21.30 11.23 -14.56
C GLY A 54 -21.09 12.42 -15.50
N LYS A 55 -21.25 13.65 -15.02
CA LYS A 55 -20.88 14.88 -15.73
C LYS A 55 -19.92 15.71 -14.89
N ASN A 56 -20.17 15.75 -13.59
CA ASN A 56 -19.38 16.50 -12.64
C ASN A 56 -18.88 15.57 -11.54
N PHE A 57 -17.79 15.96 -10.87
CA PHE A 57 -17.35 15.35 -9.65
C PHE A 57 -17.15 16.36 -8.53
N GLY A 58 -17.10 15.85 -7.32
CA GLY A 58 -16.75 16.54 -6.10
C GLY A 58 -16.17 15.57 -5.09
N TYR A 59 -15.93 16.01 -3.88
CA TYR A 59 -15.30 15.22 -2.84
C TYR A 59 -16.13 15.13 -1.57
N TYR A 60 -16.02 13.96 -0.92
CA TYR A 60 -16.58 13.65 0.39
C TYR A 60 -15.47 13.11 1.27
N ASP A 61 -15.51 13.35 2.58
CA ASP A 61 -14.60 12.68 3.51
C ASP A 61 -15.00 11.21 3.71
N LEU A 62 -14.18 10.50 4.48
CA LEU A 62 -14.41 9.09 4.78
C LEU A 62 -15.56 8.87 5.80
N ASP A 63 -16.17 9.93 6.32
CA ASP A 63 -17.37 9.90 7.15
C ASP A 63 -18.65 10.21 6.34
N GLY A 64 -18.51 10.42 5.03
CA GLY A 64 -19.61 10.73 4.11
C GLY A 64 -20.03 12.20 4.09
N ASN A 65 -19.29 13.11 4.71
CA ASN A 65 -19.58 14.52 4.66
C ASN A 65 -19.03 15.14 3.38
N LYS A 66 -19.87 15.94 2.71
CA LYS A 66 -19.46 16.65 1.50
C LYS A 66 -18.42 17.72 1.82
N LYS A 67 -17.27 17.66 1.15
CA LYS A 67 -16.17 18.63 1.22
C LYS A 67 -16.17 19.59 0.04
N VAL A 68 -16.41 19.07 -1.16
CA VAL A 68 -16.39 19.83 -2.40
C VAL A 68 -17.63 19.49 -3.22
N ASP A 69 -18.33 20.50 -3.72
CA ASP A 69 -19.53 20.31 -4.55
C ASP A 69 -19.23 19.63 -5.89
N LEU A 70 -20.21 18.86 -6.40
CA LEU A 70 -20.16 18.24 -7.73
C LEU A 70 -20.29 19.31 -8.83
N LYS A 71 -19.19 19.98 -9.14
CA LYS A 71 -19.15 21.06 -10.15
C LYS A 71 -17.94 21.01 -11.09
N TYR A 72 -17.00 20.11 -10.83
CA TYR A 72 -15.80 19.94 -11.65
C TYR A 72 -16.01 18.88 -12.71
N THR A 73 -15.39 19.03 -13.88
CA THR A 73 -15.68 18.22 -15.06
C THR A 73 -15.28 16.76 -14.87
N TYR A 74 -16.23 15.86 -15.00
CA TYR A 74 -16.02 14.42 -15.02
C TYR A 74 -16.16 13.89 -16.44
N SER A 75 -15.23 13.04 -16.89
CA SER A 75 -15.37 12.23 -18.08
C SER A 75 -14.89 10.79 -17.81
N GLN A 76 -15.26 9.85 -18.67
CA GLN A 76 -14.76 8.47 -18.57
C GLN A 76 -13.24 8.37 -18.81
N ASP A 77 -12.67 9.35 -19.50
CA ASP A 77 -11.24 9.45 -19.79
C ASP A 77 -10.47 10.19 -18.68
N LEU A 78 -11.17 10.64 -17.62
CA LEU A 78 -10.54 11.29 -16.47
C LEU A 78 -9.59 10.30 -15.80
N ILE A 79 -8.30 10.62 -15.81
CA ILE A 79 -7.28 9.79 -15.20
C ILE A 79 -7.30 10.08 -13.70
N LEU A 80 -7.86 9.17 -12.92
CA LEU A 80 -7.92 9.31 -11.45
C LEU A 80 -6.54 9.49 -10.81
N ASN A 81 -5.50 8.94 -11.45
CA ASN A 81 -4.12 9.12 -11.01
C ASN A 81 -3.60 10.56 -11.16
N ASP A 82 -4.27 11.42 -11.93
CA ASP A 82 -3.94 12.84 -12.04
C ASP A 82 -4.66 13.69 -10.98
N LEU A 83 -5.64 13.12 -10.29
CA LEU A 83 -6.31 13.71 -9.14
C LEU A 83 -5.61 13.32 -7.84
N ASP A 84 -5.85 14.11 -6.81
CA ASP A 84 -5.37 13.89 -5.45
C ASP A 84 -6.24 14.64 -4.44
N SER A 85 -6.24 14.22 -3.19
CA SER A 85 -6.78 14.98 -2.09
C SER A 85 -6.04 14.65 -0.80
N ARG A 86 -5.76 15.66 0.00
CA ARG A 86 -5.06 15.51 1.27
C ARG A 86 -5.53 16.59 2.24
N ASP A 87 -5.82 16.19 3.49
CA ASP A 87 -6.35 17.10 4.50
C ASP A 87 -7.59 17.85 3.97
N ASP A 88 -7.50 19.17 3.88
CA ASP A 88 -8.55 20.07 3.39
C ASP A 88 -8.28 20.60 1.96
N LEU A 89 -7.41 19.92 1.20
CA LEU A 89 -7.02 20.30 -0.16
C LEU A 89 -7.47 19.25 -1.18
N PHE A 90 -7.96 19.72 -2.32
CA PHE A 90 -8.58 18.90 -3.35
C PHE A 90 -8.09 19.31 -4.73
N VAL A 91 -7.53 18.37 -5.47
CA VAL A 91 -7.19 18.59 -6.88
C VAL A 91 -8.47 18.56 -7.70
N VAL A 92 -8.69 19.62 -8.46
CA VAL A 92 -9.86 19.84 -9.30
C VAL A 92 -9.44 20.29 -10.69
N ASN A 93 -10.33 20.18 -11.68
CA ASN A 93 -10.06 20.59 -13.05
C ASN A 93 -11.05 21.66 -13.56
N ASP A 94 -10.76 22.19 -14.73
CA ASP A 94 -11.70 22.95 -15.53
C ASP A 94 -12.23 22.11 -16.71
N GLU A 95 -13.05 22.71 -17.57
CA GLU A 95 -13.61 22.07 -18.78
C GLU A 95 -12.54 21.65 -19.82
N LYS A 96 -11.32 22.18 -19.71
CA LYS A 96 -10.17 21.86 -20.58
C LYS A 96 -9.24 20.84 -19.93
N PHE A 97 -9.63 20.28 -18.78
CA PHE A 97 -8.81 19.36 -17.98
C PHE A 97 -7.49 19.99 -17.51
N ALA A 98 -7.44 21.31 -17.32
CA ALA A 98 -6.36 21.93 -16.58
C ALA A 98 -6.63 21.79 -15.07
N TYR A 99 -5.65 21.27 -14.34
CA TYR A 99 -5.77 20.94 -12.91
C TYR A 99 -5.28 22.11 -12.04
N GLY A 100 -5.93 22.31 -10.92
CA GLY A 100 -5.61 23.24 -9.83
C GLY A 100 -5.96 22.60 -8.49
N VAL A 101 -5.77 23.35 -7.40
CA VAL A 101 -6.11 22.91 -6.03
C VAL A 101 -7.06 23.91 -5.40
N VAL A 102 -8.09 23.39 -4.73
CA VAL A 102 -9.04 24.18 -3.93
C VAL A 102 -9.09 23.67 -2.49
N SER A 103 -9.45 24.52 -1.55
CA SER A 103 -9.83 24.13 -0.18
C SER A 103 -11.29 23.65 -0.12
N SER A 104 -11.72 23.03 0.97
CA SER A 104 -13.13 22.68 1.24
C SER A 104 -14.02 23.90 1.28
N LYS A 105 -13.48 25.08 1.57
CA LYS A 105 -14.21 26.37 1.51
C LYS A 105 -14.37 26.90 0.08
N GLY A 106 -13.79 26.22 -0.91
CA GLY A 106 -13.80 26.60 -2.31
C GLY A 106 -12.79 27.71 -2.68
N GLU A 107 -11.83 27.99 -1.80
CA GLU A 107 -10.74 28.93 -2.07
C GLU A 107 -9.74 28.27 -3.05
N GLU A 108 -9.38 28.99 -4.10
CA GLU A 108 -8.37 28.53 -5.04
C GLU A 108 -6.96 28.71 -4.44
N ILE A 109 -6.28 27.58 -4.18
CA ILE A 109 -4.91 27.54 -3.62
C ILE A 109 -3.90 27.53 -4.75
N ILE A 110 -4.09 26.64 -5.74
CA ILE A 110 -3.28 26.57 -6.96
C ILE A 110 -4.21 26.77 -8.16
N PRO A 111 -3.92 27.71 -9.07
CA PRO A 111 -4.76 27.97 -10.23
C PRO A 111 -4.78 26.76 -11.19
N LYS A 112 -5.91 26.62 -11.92
CA LYS A 112 -6.11 25.55 -12.90
C LYS A 112 -5.28 25.79 -14.16
N MET A 113 -4.06 25.29 -14.19
CA MET A 113 -3.11 25.49 -15.29
C MET A 113 -2.13 24.33 -15.52
N TYR A 114 -2.19 23.29 -14.73
CA TYR A 114 -1.29 22.16 -14.78
C TYR A 114 -1.93 20.93 -15.43
N GLU A 115 -1.11 20.03 -15.99
CA GLU A 115 -1.58 18.75 -16.57
C GLU A 115 -1.81 17.67 -15.52
N ALA A 116 -1.18 17.79 -14.36
CA ALA A 116 -1.42 16.96 -13.18
C ALA A 116 -0.87 17.65 -11.93
N ILE A 117 -1.44 17.34 -10.78
CA ILE A 117 -0.98 17.84 -9.47
C ILE A 117 -1.00 16.70 -8.44
N LYS A 118 0.05 16.66 -7.61
CA LYS A 118 0.10 15.82 -6.40
C LYS A 118 0.36 16.68 -5.19
N ILE A 119 -0.38 16.42 -4.13
CA ILE A 119 -0.29 17.14 -2.87
C ILE A 119 0.71 16.40 -1.97
N VAL A 120 1.86 17.01 -1.70
CA VAL A 120 2.83 16.49 -0.73
C VAL A 120 2.41 16.94 0.67
N SER A 121 2.03 18.22 0.80
CA SER A 121 1.50 18.84 2.02
C SER A 121 0.71 20.11 1.68
N SER A 122 0.24 20.83 2.70
CA SER A 122 -0.49 22.11 2.53
C SER A 122 0.34 23.24 1.89
N ASP A 123 1.64 23.11 1.84
CA ASP A 123 2.56 24.12 1.29
C ASP A 123 3.54 23.58 0.24
N CYS A 124 3.42 22.30 -0.12
CA CYS A 124 4.30 21.65 -1.10
C CYS A 124 3.50 20.79 -2.08
N PHE A 125 3.66 21.05 -3.37
CA PHE A 125 2.96 20.36 -4.46
C PHE A 125 3.94 19.94 -5.53
N ILE A 126 3.69 18.77 -6.14
CA ILE A 126 4.40 18.30 -7.33
C ILE A 126 3.45 18.44 -8.52
N VAL A 127 3.84 19.26 -9.50
CA VAL A 127 2.99 19.62 -10.65
C VAL A 127 3.63 19.19 -11.96
N ARG A 128 2.82 18.71 -12.90
CA ARG A 128 3.25 18.41 -14.28
C ARG A 128 2.92 19.58 -15.19
N CYS A 129 3.93 20.05 -15.89
CA CYS A 129 3.81 21.11 -16.89
C CYS A 129 3.64 20.53 -18.29
N SER A 130 3.37 21.40 -19.30
CA SER A 130 3.17 21.02 -20.71
C SER A 130 4.39 20.39 -21.40
N ASP A 131 5.55 20.39 -20.77
CA ASP A 131 6.76 19.70 -21.21
C ASP A 131 6.88 18.27 -20.67
N ASN A 132 5.82 17.75 -20.03
CA ASN A 132 5.77 16.43 -19.38
C ASN A 132 6.74 16.24 -18.22
N LEU A 133 7.40 17.29 -17.76
CA LEU A 133 8.29 17.24 -16.61
C LEU A 133 7.58 17.72 -15.33
N TRP A 134 8.07 17.24 -14.21
CA TRP A 134 7.55 17.54 -12.89
C TRP A 134 8.33 18.66 -12.22
N SER A 135 7.64 19.58 -11.58
CA SER A 135 8.20 20.68 -10.80
C SER A 135 7.67 20.64 -9.39
N VAL A 136 8.42 21.15 -8.42
CA VAL A 136 7.99 21.29 -7.03
C VAL A 136 7.67 22.75 -6.76
N ILE A 137 6.45 23.04 -6.34
CA ILE A 137 5.95 24.39 -6.07
C ILE A 137 5.37 24.53 -4.66
N ASN A 138 5.30 25.75 -4.16
CA ASN A 138 4.60 26.05 -2.91
C ASN A 138 3.12 26.49 -3.15
N ASN A 139 2.40 26.72 -2.06
CA ASN A 139 1.00 27.19 -2.07
C ASN A 139 0.79 28.61 -2.66
N ASN A 140 1.87 29.37 -2.92
CA ASN A 140 1.81 30.63 -3.67
C ASN A 140 2.12 30.43 -5.15
N ASN A 141 2.06 29.21 -5.63
CA ASN A 141 2.37 28.83 -7.02
C ASN A 141 3.80 29.21 -7.47
N LYS A 142 4.75 29.22 -6.52
CA LYS A 142 6.17 29.51 -6.79
C LYS A 142 7.01 28.24 -6.69
N SER A 143 7.95 28.09 -7.62
CA SER A 143 8.90 26.97 -7.61
C SER A 143 9.72 26.98 -6.31
N ILE A 144 9.77 25.82 -5.65
CA ILE A 144 10.65 25.55 -4.49
C ILE A 144 12.02 25.10 -4.99
N LEU A 145 12.04 24.24 -6.02
CA LEU A 145 13.25 23.72 -6.62
C LEU A 145 13.42 24.28 -8.04
N ASN A 146 14.64 24.65 -8.40
CA ASN A 146 14.93 25.25 -9.72
C ASN A 146 14.97 24.22 -10.86
N GLU A 147 14.97 22.93 -10.53
CA GLU A 147 15.08 21.84 -11.49
C GLU A 147 13.72 21.22 -11.75
N LYS A 148 13.56 20.62 -12.94
CA LYS A 148 12.43 19.75 -13.29
C LYS A 148 12.88 18.29 -13.27
N TYR A 149 11.93 17.39 -13.06
CA TYR A 149 12.16 15.97 -12.78
C TYR A 149 11.41 15.09 -13.76
N ASP A 150 11.97 13.92 -14.08
CA ASP A 150 11.38 12.95 -14.98
C ASP A 150 10.22 12.19 -14.29
N LYS A 151 10.41 11.89 -13.00
CA LYS A 151 9.48 11.08 -12.18
C LYS A 151 9.50 11.54 -10.74
N TYR A 152 8.49 11.11 -10.01
CA TYR A 152 8.41 11.27 -8.55
C TYR A 152 7.81 10.01 -7.91
N GLU A 153 7.98 9.88 -6.61
CA GLU A 153 7.29 8.95 -5.73
C GLU A 153 6.92 9.70 -4.45
N ILE A 154 5.63 9.76 -4.11
CA ILE A 154 5.16 10.37 -2.86
C ILE A 154 5.44 9.38 -1.73
N ILE A 155 6.02 9.89 -0.66
CA ILE A 155 6.17 9.19 0.61
C ILE A 155 5.13 9.79 1.54
N ASP A 156 4.03 9.06 1.73
CA ASP A 156 2.84 9.59 2.37
C ASP A 156 3.10 10.23 3.74
N GLY A 157 2.67 11.49 3.90
CA GLY A 157 2.87 12.29 5.10
C GLY A 157 4.34 12.59 5.46
N LYS A 158 5.34 12.27 4.59
CA LYS A 158 6.78 12.38 4.93
C LYS A 158 7.60 13.15 3.88
N GLY A 159 7.07 13.31 2.66
CA GLY A 159 7.75 14.01 1.58
C GLY A 159 7.67 13.28 0.24
N ALA A 160 8.72 13.38 -0.57
CA ALA A 160 8.78 12.69 -1.86
C ALA A 160 10.21 12.33 -2.28
N ILE A 161 10.30 11.35 -3.17
CA ILE A 161 11.51 11.04 -3.94
C ILE A 161 11.29 11.60 -5.35
N LEU A 162 12.23 12.41 -5.81
CA LEU A 162 12.26 13.00 -7.15
C LEU A 162 13.37 12.34 -7.97
N ILE A 163 13.12 12.08 -9.25
CA ILE A 163 14.07 11.38 -10.13
C ILE A 163 14.35 12.25 -11.36
N LYS A 164 15.64 12.51 -11.62
CA LYS A 164 16.12 13.19 -12.80
C LYS A 164 17.41 12.52 -13.30
N ASP A 165 17.48 12.17 -14.59
CA ASP A 165 18.68 11.55 -15.19
C ASP A 165 19.22 10.36 -14.36
N LYS A 166 18.33 9.52 -13.85
CA LYS A 166 18.61 8.38 -12.94
C LYS A 166 19.22 8.77 -11.60
N LYS A 167 19.20 10.05 -11.23
CA LYS A 167 19.58 10.53 -9.91
C LYS A 167 18.35 10.74 -9.04
N TYR A 168 18.48 10.48 -7.75
CA TYR A 168 17.40 10.53 -6.78
C TYR A 168 17.62 11.68 -5.81
N ILE A 169 16.56 12.41 -5.51
CA ILE A 169 16.53 13.50 -4.55
C ILE A 169 15.39 13.21 -3.57
N ILE A 170 15.69 13.20 -2.28
CA ILE A 170 14.68 13.09 -1.22
C ILE A 170 14.35 14.51 -0.77
N ILE A 171 13.06 14.84 -0.73
CA ILE A 171 12.55 16.08 -0.14
C ILE A 171 11.62 15.76 1.03
N ASP A 172 11.59 16.65 2.03
CA ASP A 172 10.60 16.60 3.11
C ASP A 172 9.24 17.14 2.67
N ILE A 173 8.28 17.18 3.60
CA ILE A 173 6.91 17.68 3.35
C ILE A 173 6.85 19.16 2.94
N HIS A 174 7.90 19.94 3.18
CA HIS A 174 8.01 21.36 2.78
C HIS A 174 8.82 21.55 1.49
N GLY A 175 9.22 20.47 0.83
CA GLY A 175 10.04 20.51 -0.39
C GLY A 175 11.51 20.78 -0.15
N LYS A 176 11.98 20.81 1.11
CA LYS A 176 13.40 20.96 1.44
C LYS A 176 14.16 19.69 1.08
N VAL A 177 15.27 19.83 0.37
CA VAL A 177 16.12 18.70 0.01
C VAL A 177 16.81 18.14 1.25
N ILE A 178 16.54 16.87 1.54
CA ILE A 178 17.16 16.10 2.61
C ILE A 178 18.42 15.41 2.11
N SER A 179 18.37 14.82 0.92
CA SER A 179 19.51 14.14 0.32
C SER A 179 19.46 14.13 -1.20
N LYS A 180 20.64 13.95 -1.81
CA LYS A 180 20.83 13.72 -3.26
C LYS A 180 21.71 12.50 -3.43
N GLY A 181 21.20 11.45 -4.03
CA GLY A 181 21.93 10.19 -4.23
C GLY A 181 21.89 9.70 -5.67
N LEU A 182 22.66 8.65 -5.95
CA LEU A 182 22.62 7.95 -7.23
C LEU A 182 21.44 6.99 -7.30
N TYR A 183 21.00 6.45 -6.17
CA TYR A 183 19.90 5.53 -6.04
C TYR A 183 19.30 5.62 -4.65
N VAL A 184 17.96 5.51 -4.56
CA VAL A 184 17.24 5.44 -3.28
C VAL A 184 16.26 4.28 -3.36
N TYR A 185 16.22 3.44 -2.34
CA TYR A 185 15.19 2.41 -2.20
C TYR A 185 14.50 2.51 -0.84
N VAL A 186 13.23 2.15 -0.83
CA VAL A 186 12.41 2.11 0.37
C VAL A 186 12.62 0.76 1.04
N VAL A 187 13.02 0.77 2.29
CA VAL A 187 12.93 -0.40 3.17
C VAL A 187 11.50 -0.43 3.67
N ASP A 188 10.77 -1.47 3.28
CA ASP A 188 9.33 -1.58 3.45
C ASP A 188 8.93 -1.63 4.94
N TYR A 189 8.66 -0.45 5.51
CA TYR A 189 8.02 -0.30 6.81
C TYR A 189 7.25 1.02 6.85
N ASN A 190 5.92 0.95 7.10
CA ASN A 190 5.02 2.11 7.16
C ASN A 190 5.30 3.13 6.03
N GLU A 191 5.20 2.67 4.79
CA GLU A 191 5.18 3.49 3.58
C GLU A 191 6.27 4.58 3.53
N GLY A 192 7.54 4.16 3.69
CA GLY A 192 8.68 5.07 3.53
C GLY A 192 9.18 5.73 4.81
N SER A 193 8.83 5.21 5.99
CA SER A 193 9.49 5.64 7.23
C SER A 193 10.98 5.31 7.26
N VAL A 194 11.42 4.37 6.42
CA VAL A 194 12.83 3.96 6.32
C VAL A 194 13.26 3.95 4.87
N LEU A 195 14.26 4.75 4.52
CA LEU A 195 14.85 4.83 3.19
C LEU A 195 16.36 4.58 3.27
N VAL A 196 16.91 3.97 2.23
CA VAL A 196 18.36 3.86 2.06
C VAL A 196 18.76 4.55 0.77
N GLY A 197 19.66 5.50 0.88
CA GLY A 197 20.26 6.22 -0.25
C GLY A 197 21.65 5.65 -0.56
N GLN A 198 21.86 5.16 -1.79
CA GLN A 198 23.14 4.64 -2.27
C GLN A 198 23.87 5.67 -3.12
N TYR A 199 25.11 5.97 -2.77
CA TYR A 199 25.95 7.01 -3.42
C TYR A 199 27.11 6.42 -4.21
N GLY A 200 26.95 5.26 -4.80
CA GLY A 200 27.99 4.52 -5.52
C GLY A 200 28.22 3.14 -4.89
N THR A 201 29.33 2.49 -5.23
CA THR A 201 29.62 1.16 -4.69
C THR A 201 30.04 1.24 -3.22
N GLY A 202 29.16 0.75 -2.35
CA GLY A 202 29.45 0.52 -0.93
C GLY A 202 29.42 1.78 -0.04
N VAL A 203 28.71 2.82 -0.44
CA VAL A 203 28.41 3.98 0.41
C VAL A 203 26.90 4.17 0.47
N ASN A 204 26.33 3.91 1.64
CA ASN A 204 24.89 4.04 1.88
C ASN A 204 24.63 4.94 3.08
N ASP A 205 23.55 5.71 3.00
CA ASP A 205 23.00 6.45 4.14
C ASP A 205 21.59 5.95 4.43
N LEU A 206 21.26 5.84 5.70
CA LEU A 206 19.96 5.45 6.20
C LEU A 206 19.18 6.70 6.62
N PHE A 207 17.95 6.81 6.13
CA PHE A 207 17.02 7.88 6.47
C PHE A 207 15.84 7.26 7.23
N VAL A 208 15.67 7.64 8.49
CA VAL A 208 14.58 7.17 9.34
C VAL A 208 13.69 8.35 9.66
N TYR A 209 12.41 8.29 9.24
CA TYR A 209 11.42 9.30 9.57
C TYR A 209 10.93 9.10 11.01
N THR A 210 11.16 10.09 11.85
CA THR A 210 10.83 10.08 13.27
C THR A 210 10.64 11.51 13.77
N ASN A 211 9.71 11.73 14.68
CA ASN A 211 9.43 13.09 15.21
C ASN A 211 9.17 14.14 14.10
N ASN A 212 8.45 13.75 13.03
CA ASN A 212 8.10 14.60 11.87
C ASN A 212 9.30 15.10 11.03
N GLU A 213 10.44 14.43 11.11
CA GLU A 213 11.61 14.72 10.28
C GLU A 213 12.41 13.46 9.94
N TYR A 214 13.23 13.52 8.87
CA TYR A 214 14.18 12.45 8.57
C TYR A 214 15.44 12.61 9.40
N LYS A 215 15.74 11.59 10.21
CA LYS A 215 17.04 11.39 10.86
C LYS A 215 17.97 10.66 9.90
N VAL A 216 19.13 11.24 9.63
CA VAL A 216 20.11 10.68 8.69
C VAL A 216 21.24 10.00 9.46
N ILE A 217 21.50 8.73 9.13
CA ILE A 217 22.63 7.95 9.64
C ILE A 217 23.53 7.64 8.45
N GLN A 218 24.72 8.18 8.46
CA GLN A 218 25.68 8.11 7.34
C GLN A 218 26.56 6.87 7.42
N ASN A 219 27.02 6.42 6.24
CA ASN A 219 28.00 5.34 6.10
C ASN A 219 27.57 4.01 6.74
N ILE A 220 26.41 3.50 6.38
CA ILE A 220 25.97 2.17 6.77
C ILE A 220 26.44 1.11 5.77
N GLU A 221 26.51 -0.16 6.19
CA GLU A 221 26.56 -1.32 5.31
C GLU A 221 25.22 -1.53 4.61
N ASP A 222 25.20 -2.38 3.57
CA ASP A 222 23.99 -2.67 2.78
C ASP A 222 23.05 -3.67 3.48
N PHE A 223 22.98 -3.61 4.81
CA PHE A 223 22.13 -4.48 5.62
C PHE A 223 21.27 -3.64 6.57
N VAL A 224 20.02 -3.48 6.20
CA VAL A 224 19.00 -2.77 6.99
C VAL A 224 17.73 -3.63 7.03
N PHE A 225 17.18 -3.83 8.20
CA PHE A 225 15.88 -4.46 8.34
C PHE A 225 15.09 -3.82 9.49
N VAL A 226 13.78 -4.00 9.46
CA VAL A 226 12.86 -3.45 10.46
C VAL A 226 12.12 -4.58 11.16
N LYS A 227 12.10 -4.52 12.49
CA LYS A 227 11.31 -5.41 13.34
C LYS A 227 10.65 -4.56 14.43
N GLU A 228 9.33 -4.66 14.59
CA GLU A 228 8.56 -4.03 15.67
C GLU A 228 8.86 -2.52 15.87
N LYS A 229 8.86 -1.72 14.79
CA LYS A 229 9.15 -0.26 14.83
C LYS A 229 10.62 0.08 15.22
N VAL A 230 11.52 -0.89 15.14
CA VAL A 230 12.94 -0.71 15.35
C VAL A 230 13.68 -1.04 14.05
N VAL A 231 14.49 -0.10 13.58
CA VAL A 231 15.36 -0.28 12.42
C VAL A 231 16.72 -0.73 12.90
N TYR A 232 17.17 -1.87 12.41
CA TYR A 232 18.49 -2.42 12.69
C TYR A 232 19.40 -2.19 11.50
N PHE A 233 20.64 -1.77 11.77
CA PHE A 233 21.63 -1.48 10.74
C PHE A 233 23.04 -1.73 11.27
N ILE A 234 23.98 -1.86 10.33
CA ILE A 234 25.41 -1.99 10.63
C ILE A 234 26.14 -0.78 10.04
N GLU A 235 26.96 -0.09 10.84
CA GLU A 235 27.83 0.96 10.34
C GLU A 235 28.98 0.34 9.54
N LYS A 236 29.41 1.02 8.49
CA LYS A 236 30.48 0.55 7.62
C LYS A 236 31.76 0.25 8.39
N GLY A 237 32.25 -0.99 8.24
CA GLY A 237 33.45 -1.48 8.92
C GLY A 237 33.20 -1.97 10.35
N SER A 238 31.93 -2.03 10.80
CA SER A 238 31.50 -2.68 12.04
C SER A 238 30.96 -4.08 11.73
N THR A 239 30.95 -4.95 12.74
CA THR A 239 30.24 -6.23 12.72
C THR A 239 29.09 -6.26 13.71
N GLU A 240 28.87 -5.16 14.43
CA GLU A 240 27.86 -5.06 15.48
C GLU A 240 26.64 -4.30 14.96
N PHE A 241 25.44 -4.80 15.33
CA PHE A 241 24.20 -4.12 15.07
C PHE A 241 24.03 -2.90 15.95
N LYS A 242 23.51 -1.86 15.32
CA LYS A 242 22.90 -0.72 15.98
C LYS A 242 21.41 -0.69 15.64
N ALA A 243 20.63 -0.03 16.47
CA ALA A 243 19.21 0.10 16.26
C ALA A 243 18.75 1.55 16.45
N ILE A 244 17.70 1.93 15.72
CA ILE A 244 16.98 3.19 15.95
C ILE A 244 15.49 2.89 16.07
N ASN A 245 14.87 3.35 17.14
CA ASN A 245 13.43 3.25 17.31
C ASN A 245 12.75 4.35 16.49
N ILE A 246 11.80 3.96 15.62
CA ILE A 246 11.12 4.86 14.68
C ILE A 246 10.23 5.87 15.40
N GLU A 247 9.59 5.49 16.53
CA GLU A 247 8.64 6.37 17.23
C GLU A 247 9.32 7.53 17.95
N ASN A 248 10.49 7.32 18.50
CA ASN A 248 11.17 8.32 19.35
C ASN A 248 12.57 8.71 18.88
N GLY A 249 13.07 8.09 17.82
CA GLY A 249 14.39 8.37 17.25
C GLY A 249 15.57 8.00 18.15
N LYS A 250 15.36 7.22 19.23
CA LYS A 250 16.44 6.81 20.15
C LYS A 250 17.31 5.75 19.48
N ILE A 251 18.63 5.98 19.52
CA ILE A 251 19.62 5.03 18.98
C ILE A 251 20.17 4.16 20.12
N ASP A 252 20.11 2.85 19.89
CA ASP A 252 20.86 1.85 20.66
C ASP A 252 22.13 1.49 19.89
N LYS A 253 23.29 1.67 20.51
CA LYS A 253 24.60 1.44 19.90
C LYS A 253 25.07 -0.02 20.01
N ASN A 254 24.42 -0.82 20.84
CA ASN A 254 24.78 -2.22 21.10
C ASN A 254 23.50 -3.08 21.02
N ALA A 255 22.78 -2.97 19.89
CA ALA A 255 21.53 -3.66 19.72
C ALA A 255 21.76 -5.17 19.56
N TYR A 256 21.08 -5.95 20.37
CA TYR A 256 20.97 -7.39 20.16
C TYR A 256 19.74 -7.67 19.29
N VAL A 257 19.93 -8.47 18.26
CA VAL A 257 18.84 -8.90 17.39
C VAL A 257 18.55 -10.35 17.66
N ASP A 258 17.34 -10.60 18.12
CA ASP A 258 16.81 -11.96 18.14
C ASP A 258 16.16 -12.22 16.76
N PHE A 259 16.83 -13.02 15.94
CA PHE A 259 16.33 -13.45 14.64
C PHE A 259 15.31 -14.60 14.73
N SER A 260 15.01 -15.12 15.91
CA SER A 260 13.97 -16.10 16.10
C SER A 260 12.59 -15.45 15.88
N ILE A 261 12.15 -15.47 14.64
CA ILE A 261 10.86 -14.85 14.24
C ILE A 261 9.68 -15.75 14.57
N ASN A 262 9.91 -17.07 14.71
CA ASN A 262 8.88 -18.08 14.98
C ASN A 262 9.44 -19.26 15.78
N ASP A 263 8.55 -20.08 16.35
CA ASP A 263 8.90 -21.36 16.98
C ASP A 263 9.60 -22.35 16.01
N MET A 264 9.74 -21.99 14.73
CA MET A 264 10.28 -22.78 13.65
C MET A 264 11.36 -22.00 12.90
N GLU A 265 12.58 -22.48 12.92
CA GLU A 265 13.74 -21.94 12.20
C GLU A 265 13.87 -22.64 10.83
N LEU A 266 13.97 -21.89 9.74
CA LEU A 266 14.32 -22.42 8.44
C LEU A 266 15.78 -22.87 8.44
N ILE A 267 16.04 -24.10 8.07
CA ILE A 267 17.39 -24.69 8.00
C ILE A 267 17.71 -25.16 6.58
N ILE A 268 18.96 -24.91 6.16
CA ILE A 268 19.45 -25.33 4.82
C ILE A 268 20.58 -26.31 5.02
N ASN A 269 20.51 -27.46 4.34
CA ASN A 269 21.57 -28.45 4.38
C ASN A 269 22.66 -28.24 3.31
N SER A 270 23.71 -29.07 3.33
CA SER A 270 24.81 -29.00 2.37
C SER A 270 24.42 -29.31 0.91
N GLN A 271 23.21 -29.82 0.68
CA GLN A 271 22.65 -30.08 -0.66
C GLN A 271 21.77 -28.89 -1.13
N ASN A 272 21.77 -27.79 -0.40
CA ASN A 272 20.94 -26.62 -0.67
C ASN A 272 19.43 -26.93 -0.63
N LEU A 273 19.01 -27.81 0.30
CA LEU A 273 17.60 -28.11 0.54
C LEU A 273 17.14 -27.51 1.86
N VAL A 274 15.93 -26.97 1.85
CA VAL A 274 15.25 -26.37 3.00
C VAL A 274 14.52 -27.43 3.81
N GLY A 275 14.63 -27.30 5.11
CA GLY A 275 13.82 -27.91 6.15
C GLY A 275 13.56 -26.91 7.26
N TYR A 276 12.95 -27.34 8.35
CA TYR A 276 12.65 -26.47 9.48
C TYR A 276 12.95 -27.16 10.80
N LYS A 277 13.36 -26.37 11.80
CA LYS A 277 13.66 -26.86 13.15
C LYS A 277 12.86 -26.05 14.17
N ALA A 278 12.08 -26.70 14.97
CA ALA A 278 11.36 -26.09 16.08
C ALA A 278 12.23 -25.85 17.31
N THR A 279 11.83 -24.93 18.17
CA THR A 279 12.50 -24.67 19.46
C THR A 279 12.49 -25.87 20.40
N ASP A 280 11.49 -26.75 20.29
CA ASP A 280 11.40 -28.02 21.04
C ASP A 280 12.30 -29.14 20.49
N GLY A 281 13.04 -28.86 19.39
CA GLY A 281 13.91 -29.83 18.72
C GLY A 281 13.23 -30.65 17.63
N THR A 282 11.95 -30.49 17.37
CA THR A 282 11.26 -31.13 16.25
C THR A 282 11.86 -30.67 14.93
N ILE A 283 12.12 -31.61 13.99
CA ILE A 283 12.74 -31.32 12.69
C ILE A 283 11.83 -31.78 11.56
N ILE A 284 11.48 -30.81 10.68
CA ILE A 284 10.95 -31.10 9.34
C ILE A 284 12.15 -31.29 8.41
N LYS A 285 12.31 -32.48 7.89
CA LYS A 285 13.51 -32.87 7.09
C LYS A 285 13.69 -31.97 5.87
N ASN A 286 14.95 -31.66 5.58
CA ASN A 286 15.35 -30.92 4.39
C ASN A 286 14.99 -31.69 3.11
N LYS A 287 13.98 -31.22 2.39
CA LYS A 287 13.54 -31.82 1.11
C LYS A 287 13.03 -30.77 0.11
N TYR A 288 12.83 -29.54 0.55
CA TYR A 288 12.29 -28.48 -0.28
C TYR A 288 13.39 -27.64 -0.92
N GLN A 289 13.11 -26.99 -2.03
CA GLN A 289 14.05 -26.11 -2.72
C GLN A 289 14.14 -24.75 -2.01
N VAL A 290 15.33 -24.13 -1.99
CA VAL A 290 15.52 -22.78 -1.41
C VAL A 290 14.66 -21.74 -2.14
N ASN A 291 14.66 -21.78 -3.47
CA ASN A 291 13.83 -20.87 -4.25
C ASN A 291 12.35 -21.20 -4.10
N GLY A 292 11.57 -20.27 -3.58
CA GLY A 292 10.13 -20.39 -3.37
C GLY A 292 9.74 -21.08 -2.05
N SER A 293 10.70 -21.39 -1.15
CA SER A 293 10.40 -21.77 0.23
C SER A 293 10.57 -20.58 1.15
N GLU A 294 9.63 -20.38 2.06
CA GLU A 294 9.52 -19.23 2.96
C GLU A 294 9.50 -19.68 4.42
N ASP A 295 9.72 -18.76 5.34
CA ASP A 295 9.53 -18.98 6.78
C ASP A 295 8.05 -19.25 7.11
N PHE A 296 7.82 -19.85 8.29
CA PHE A 296 6.47 -20.02 8.80
C PHE A 296 5.80 -18.66 9.03
N THR A 297 4.58 -18.53 8.55
CA THR A 297 3.75 -17.35 8.82
C THR A 297 3.22 -17.35 10.26
N GLU A 298 2.67 -16.23 10.70
CA GLU A 298 1.94 -16.13 11.99
C GLU A 298 0.75 -17.11 12.09
N TYR A 299 0.23 -17.56 10.95
CA TYR A 299 -0.85 -18.56 10.87
C TYR A 299 -0.36 -20.01 11.08
N GLY A 300 0.93 -20.23 11.31
CA GLY A 300 1.52 -21.55 11.55
C GLY A 300 1.64 -22.44 10.31
N VAL A 301 1.68 -21.84 9.14
CA VAL A 301 1.91 -22.53 7.86
C VAL A 301 3.09 -21.89 7.12
N ALA A 302 3.79 -22.69 6.30
CA ALA A 302 4.89 -22.23 5.45
C ALA A 302 4.65 -22.58 3.99
N VAL A 303 4.97 -21.66 3.08
CA VAL A 303 5.06 -21.95 1.66
C VAL A 303 6.37 -22.70 1.40
N VAL A 304 6.29 -23.81 0.69
CA VAL A 304 7.44 -24.65 0.36
C VAL A 304 7.49 -24.98 -1.12
N SER A 305 8.69 -25.12 -1.68
CA SER A 305 8.88 -25.38 -3.10
C SER A 305 9.43 -26.78 -3.34
N LEU A 306 8.83 -27.48 -4.31
CA LEU A 306 9.31 -28.76 -4.82
C LEU A 306 9.09 -28.83 -6.33
N ASN A 307 10.14 -29.15 -7.10
CA ASN A 307 10.11 -29.21 -8.57
C ASN A 307 9.67 -27.87 -9.22
N ASN A 308 10.10 -26.74 -8.64
CA ASN A 308 9.75 -25.37 -9.05
C ASN A 308 8.25 -25.03 -8.96
N LEU A 309 7.49 -25.80 -8.21
CA LEU A 309 6.10 -25.50 -7.85
C LEU A 309 5.99 -25.36 -6.34
N VAL A 310 5.05 -24.55 -5.89
CA VAL A 310 4.87 -24.26 -4.48
C VAL A 310 3.63 -24.94 -3.91
N GLY A 311 3.71 -25.27 -2.64
CA GLY A 311 2.66 -25.81 -1.80
C GLY A 311 2.73 -25.22 -0.40
N VAL A 312 1.92 -25.72 0.52
CA VAL A 312 1.86 -25.25 1.91
C VAL A 312 1.99 -26.43 2.86
N ILE A 313 2.77 -26.25 3.93
CA ILE A 313 2.88 -27.21 5.03
C ILE A 313 2.49 -26.60 6.38
N ASP A 314 2.04 -27.43 7.31
CA ASP A 314 1.84 -27.08 8.71
C ASP A 314 3.15 -27.23 9.54
N LYS A 315 3.14 -26.79 10.80
CA LYS A 315 4.28 -26.91 11.74
C LYS A 315 4.72 -28.36 12.05
N LYS A 316 3.93 -29.36 11.66
CA LYS A 316 4.28 -30.79 11.78
C LYS A 316 4.90 -31.33 10.50
N GLY A 317 4.95 -30.51 9.43
CA GLY A 317 5.41 -30.90 8.12
C GLY A 317 4.39 -31.69 7.29
N ASN A 318 3.12 -31.68 7.71
CA ASN A 318 2.04 -32.23 6.89
C ASN A 318 1.71 -31.27 5.76
N GLU A 319 1.42 -31.82 4.60
CA GLU A 319 0.97 -31.07 3.45
C GLU A 319 -0.45 -30.54 3.67
N VAL A 320 -0.60 -29.21 3.66
CA VAL A 320 -1.89 -28.50 3.66
C VAL A 320 -2.35 -28.34 2.21
N LEU A 321 -1.46 -27.78 1.36
CA LEU A 321 -1.66 -27.72 -0.09
C LEU A 321 -0.49 -28.42 -0.81
N PRO A 322 -0.74 -29.26 -1.82
CA PRO A 322 0.33 -29.91 -2.58
C PRO A 322 1.14 -28.90 -3.39
N CYS A 323 2.43 -29.21 -3.62
CA CYS A 323 3.32 -28.43 -4.48
C CYS A 323 2.91 -28.59 -5.95
N LYS A 324 1.92 -27.82 -6.39
CA LYS A 324 1.38 -27.81 -7.76
C LYS A 324 1.11 -26.42 -8.33
N TYR A 325 1.25 -25.36 -7.53
CA TYR A 325 0.96 -24.00 -7.91
C TYR A 325 2.21 -23.24 -8.33
N GLN A 326 2.07 -22.19 -9.13
CA GLN A 326 3.18 -21.32 -9.51
C GLN A 326 3.52 -20.29 -8.41
N ASP A 327 2.51 -19.84 -7.68
CA ASP A 327 2.68 -18.97 -6.51
C ASP A 327 1.50 -19.12 -5.56
N ILE A 328 1.75 -18.89 -4.26
CA ILE A 328 0.75 -18.95 -3.19
C ILE A 328 0.87 -17.69 -2.32
N LYS A 329 -0.27 -17.09 -1.99
CA LYS A 329 -0.43 -16.05 -0.96
C LYS A 329 -1.21 -16.65 0.21
N VAL A 330 -0.62 -16.63 1.40
CA VAL A 330 -1.26 -17.10 2.63
C VAL A 330 -2.05 -15.94 3.22
N PHE A 331 -3.37 -16.11 3.35
CA PHE A 331 -4.25 -15.14 4.00
C PHE A 331 -4.65 -15.60 5.42
N SER A 332 -4.73 -16.90 5.63
CA SER A 332 -4.95 -17.50 6.95
C SER A 332 -4.49 -18.96 6.91
N GLU A 333 -4.64 -19.69 8.01
CA GLU A 333 -4.41 -21.14 8.06
C GLU A 333 -5.32 -21.96 7.12
N LYS A 334 -6.44 -21.37 6.63
CA LYS A 334 -7.50 -22.05 5.87
C LYS A 334 -7.84 -21.41 4.54
N VAL A 335 -7.25 -20.24 4.21
CA VAL A 335 -7.59 -19.49 3.01
C VAL A 335 -6.32 -19.06 2.29
N PHE A 336 -6.21 -19.43 1.02
CA PHE A 336 -5.03 -19.21 0.20
C PHE A 336 -5.42 -18.62 -1.15
N GLY A 337 -4.65 -17.63 -1.59
CA GLY A 337 -4.67 -17.17 -2.98
C GLY A 337 -3.63 -17.95 -3.77
N VAL A 338 -4.04 -18.69 -4.79
CA VAL A 338 -3.15 -19.52 -5.58
C VAL A 338 -3.21 -19.15 -7.07
N THR A 339 -2.12 -19.39 -7.80
CA THR A 339 -2.09 -19.22 -9.25
C THR A 339 -1.33 -20.34 -9.94
N ASP A 340 -1.85 -20.74 -11.10
CA ASP A 340 -1.22 -21.74 -11.97
C ASP A 340 -0.34 -21.11 -13.07
N ASN A 341 -0.38 -19.78 -13.25
CA ASN A 341 0.27 -19.06 -14.35
C ASN A 341 0.87 -17.71 -14.00
N SER A 342 0.98 -17.37 -12.72
CA SER A 342 1.50 -16.11 -12.16
C SER A 342 0.76 -14.82 -12.61
N LYS A 343 -0.39 -14.95 -13.29
CA LYS A 343 -1.13 -13.81 -13.83
C LYS A 343 -2.37 -13.46 -13.02
N TYR A 344 -3.16 -14.47 -12.65
CA TYR A 344 -4.40 -14.29 -11.90
C TYR A 344 -4.44 -15.25 -10.74
N TYR A 345 -4.74 -14.73 -9.56
CA TYR A 345 -4.98 -15.55 -8.39
C TYR A 345 -6.45 -15.92 -8.28
N TYR A 346 -6.70 -17.12 -7.78
CA TYR A 346 -8.01 -17.56 -7.32
C TYR A 346 -7.91 -18.05 -5.88
N LEU A 347 -9.05 -18.05 -5.17
CA LEU A 347 -9.11 -18.40 -3.76
C LEU A 347 -9.39 -19.89 -3.60
N VAL A 348 -8.65 -20.54 -2.69
CA VAL A 348 -8.89 -21.94 -2.29
C VAL A 348 -8.92 -22.06 -0.76
N ASP A 349 -9.59 -23.11 -0.27
CA ASP A 349 -9.55 -23.50 1.14
C ASP A 349 -8.35 -24.39 1.47
N GLU A 350 -8.26 -24.86 2.73
CA GLU A 350 -7.22 -25.77 3.21
C GLU A 350 -7.22 -27.16 2.57
N LYS A 351 -8.23 -27.50 1.79
CA LYS A 351 -8.32 -28.75 1.00
C LYS A 351 -7.94 -28.53 -0.47
N GLY A 352 -7.65 -27.27 -0.84
CA GLY A 352 -7.40 -26.89 -2.23
C GLY A 352 -8.68 -26.83 -3.07
N GLU A 353 -9.87 -26.79 -2.43
CA GLU A 353 -11.14 -26.61 -3.11
C GLU A 353 -11.32 -25.13 -3.45
N LYS A 354 -11.73 -24.85 -4.69
CA LYS A 354 -11.86 -23.48 -5.18
C LYS A 354 -13.06 -22.78 -4.57
N ILE A 355 -12.79 -21.65 -3.89
CA ILE A 355 -13.81 -20.79 -3.27
C ILE A 355 -14.31 -19.73 -4.27
N ALA A 356 -13.38 -19.09 -4.99
CA ALA A 356 -13.69 -17.97 -5.87
C ALA A 356 -12.62 -17.74 -6.94
N ASP A 357 -13.00 -17.03 -8.02
CA ASP A 357 -12.13 -16.62 -9.11
C ASP A 357 -11.67 -15.16 -8.96
N ASN A 358 -10.56 -14.82 -9.65
CA ASN A 358 -10.12 -13.45 -9.89
C ASN A 358 -10.10 -12.59 -8.63
N ILE A 359 -9.20 -12.93 -7.69
CA ILE A 359 -9.03 -12.16 -6.47
C ILE A 359 -8.13 -10.95 -6.69
N VAL A 360 -8.47 -9.87 -5.98
CA VAL A 360 -7.61 -8.70 -5.74
C VAL A 360 -7.45 -8.60 -4.23
N PHE A 361 -6.26 -8.28 -3.74
CA PHE A 361 -6.01 -8.19 -2.31
C PHE A 361 -5.18 -6.96 -1.95
N SER A 362 -5.46 -6.39 -0.79
CA SER A 362 -4.66 -5.43 -0.04
C SER A 362 -4.11 -6.10 1.22
N ASP A 363 -3.47 -5.35 2.09
CA ASP A 363 -2.94 -5.91 3.35
C ASP A 363 -4.05 -6.39 4.29
N ASN A 364 -5.25 -5.80 4.24
CA ASN A 364 -6.34 -6.11 5.15
C ASN A 364 -7.54 -6.81 4.52
N TYR A 365 -7.68 -6.76 3.19
CA TYR A 365 -8.88 -7.26 2.51
C TYR A 365 -8.57 -8.05 1.24
N ILE A 366 -9.48 -8.97 0.94
CA ILE A 366 -9.49 -9.77 -0.30
C ILE A 366 -10.85 -9.55 -0.97
N ALA A 367 -10.86 -8.88 -2.11
CA ALA A 367 -12.02 -8.84 -2.99
C ALA A 367 -11.99 -10.02 -3.96
N TYR A 368 -13.12 -10.69 -4.14
CA TYR A 368 -13.24 -11.86 -4.99
C TYR A 368 -14.51 -11.82 -5.83
N LYS A 369 -14.52 -12.56 -6.96
CA LYS A 369 -15.70 -12.73 -7.79
C LYS A 369 -16.23 -14.15 -7.72
N LYS A 370 -17.55 -14.27 -7.58
CA LYS A 370 -18.29 -15.53 -7.65
C LYS A 370 -19.62 -15.25 -8.34
N ASP A 371 -19.97 -16.03 -9.37
CA ASP A 371 -21.22 -15.92 -10.14
C ASP A 371 -21.50 -14.48 -10.64
N ASN A 372 -20.47 -13.80 -11.16
CA ASN A 372 -20.51 -12.41 -11.62
C ASN A 372 -20.84 -11.36 -10.54
N LYS A 373 -20.84 -11.76 -9.27
CA LYS A 373 -20.96 -10.88 -8.11
C LYS A 373 -19.64 -10.80 -7.39
N CYS A 374 -19.38 -9.69 -6.74
CA CYS A 374 -18.20 -9.58 -5.89
C CYS A 374 -18.55 -9.65 -4.41
N GLY A 375 -17.62 -10.15 -3.63
CA GLY A 375 -17.64 -10.16 -2.18
C GLY A 375 -16.28 -9.74 -1.65
N VAL A 376 -16.20 -9.50 -0.35
CA VAL A 376 -14.96 -9.10 0.32
C VAL A 376 -14.77 -9.91 1.59
N LEU A 377 -13.58 -10.47 1.77
CA LEU A 377 -13.11 -11.07 3.00
C LEU A 377 -12.08 -10.15 3.65
N ASN A 378 -11.89 -10.25 4.95
CA ASN A 378 -10.69 -9.69 5.57
C ASN A 378 -9.49 -10.64 5.37
N ASN A 379 -8.30 -10.22 5.79
CA ASN A 379 -7.06 -11.02 5.69
C ASN A 379 -7.07 -12.33 6.50
N TYR A 380 -8.04 -12.50 7.42
CA TYR A 380 -8.26 -13.76 8.16
C TYR A 380 -9.29 -14.68 7.48
N GLY A 381 -9.76 -14.34 6.27
CA GLY A 381 -10.77 -15.11 5.54
C GLY A 381 -12.22 -14.93 6.03
N LYS A 382 -12.48 -14.01 6.99
CA LYS A 382 -13.84 -13.73 7.48
C LYS A 382 -14.56 -12.81 6.50
N THR A 383 -15.82 -13.12 6.19
CA THR A 383 -16.65 -12.32 5.29
C THR A 383 -16.91 -10.93 5.85
N VAL A 384 -16.51 -9.91 5.11
CA VAL A 384 -16.83 -8.49 5.33
C VAL A 384 -18.08 -8.11 4.54
N PHE A 385 -18.12 -8.50 3.26
CA PHE A 385 -19.29 -8.43 2.39
C PHE A 385 -19.48 -9.75 1.65
N ALA A 386 -20.70 -10.29 1.69
CA ALA A 386 -21.06 -11.49 0.94
C ALA A 386 -20.95 -11.25 -0.57
N SER A 387 -20.83 -12.33 -1.37
CA SER A 387 -20.73 -12.24 -2.85
C SER A 387 -22.09 -11.92 -3.47
N GLU A 388 -22.58 -10.69 -3.31
CA GLU A 388 -23.87 -10.21 -3.81
C GLU A 388 -23.81 -8.84 -4.48
N TYR A 389 -22.66 -8.18 -4.46
CA TYR A 389 -22.46 -6.81 -4.95
C TYR A 389 -22.06 -6.78 -6.42
N MET A 390 -22.36 -5.66 -7.08
CA MET A 390 -22.05 -5.44 -8.50
C MET A 390 -20.61 -5.06 -8.71
N ASP A 391 -20.02 -4.32 -7.77
CA ASP A 391 -18.65 -3.85 -7.79
C ASP A 391 -18.04 -3.79 -6.39
N CYS A 392 -16.75 -4.03 -6.28
CA CYS A 392 -16.00 -3.97 -5.02
C CYS A 392 -14.63 -3.32 -5.27
N GLN A 393 -14.30 -2.35 -4.45
CA GLN A 393 -12.97 -1.74 -4.36
C GLN A 393 -12.46 -1.93 -2.94
N ILE A 394 -11.21 -2.31 -2.81
CA ILE A 394 -10.56 -2.53 -1.51
C ILE A 394 -9.30 -1.69 -1.40
N TYR A 395 -9.11 -1.13 -0.22
CA TYR A 395 -7.95 -0.36 0.20
C TYR A 395 -7.53 -0.88 1.58
N ASP A 396 -6.41 -0.46 2.13
CA ASP A 396 -5.88 -1.06 3.37
C ASP A 396 -6.84 -0.99 4.56
N ASN A 397 -7.59 0.10 4.69
CA ASN A 397 -8.58 0.30 5.78
C ASN A 397 -9.98 0.66 5.30
N LEU A 398 -10.24 0.52 3.99
CA LEU A 398 -11.51 0.93 3.40
C LEU A 398 -11.98 -0.09 2.38
N VAL A 399 -13.27 -0.40 2.43
CA VAL A 399 -13.96 -1.20 1.43
C VAL A 399 -15.13 -0.39 0.86
N ILE A 400 -15.23 -0.34 -0.46
CA ILE A 400 -16.31 0.32 -1.19
C ILE A 400 -17.00 -0.74 -2.04
N VAL A 401 -18.31 -0.95 -1.85
CA VAL A 401 -19.09 -1.90 -2.66
C VAL A 401 -20.30 -1.22 -3.26
N LYS A 402 -20.72 -1.69 -4.44
CA LYS A 402 -21.91 -1.22 -5.14
C LYS A 402 -23.02 -2.26 -5.10
N ASP A 403 -24.17 -1.93 -4.56
CA ASP A 403 -25.32 -2.83 -4.51
C ASP A 403 -26.09 -2.93 -5.85
N ASN A 404 -27.11 -3.79 -5.90
CA ASN A 404 -27.94 -3.97 -7.08
C ASN A 404 -28.89 -2.79 -7.36
N ASN A 405 -29.00 -1.82 -6.44
CA ASN A 405 -29.81 -0.61 -6.57
C ASN A 405 -28.95 0.62 -6.89
N ASP A 406 -27.73 0.39 -7.37
CA ASP A 406 -26.75 1.45 -7.69
C ASP A 406 -26.31 2.32 -6.50
N LYS A 407 -26.45 1.82 -5.29
CA LYS A 407 -25.93 2.49 -4.08
C LYS A 407 -24.52 2.02 -3.76
N TRP A 408 -23.68 2.94 -3.34
CA TRP A 408 -22.34 2.66 -2.86
C TRP A 408 -22.33 2.58 -1.35
N ILE A 409 -21.90 1.47 -0.82
CA ILE A 409 -21.74 1.21 0.60
C ILE A 409 -20.26 1.27 0.92
N ILE A 410 -19.89 2.13 1.84
CA ILE A 410 -18.52 2.37 2.27
C ILE A 410 -18.38 1.81 3.68
N LYS A 411 -17.33 1.01 3.90
CA LYS A 411 -17.04 0.41 5.19
C LYS A 411 -15.59 0.67 5.55
N ARG A 412 -15.36 1.27 6.70
CA ARG A 412 -14.03 1.64 7.20
C ARG A 412 -13.71 0.86 8.47
N GLN A 413 -12.47 0.40 8.59
CA GLN A 413 -11.93 -0.11 9.83
C GLN A 413 -11.61 1.09 10.75
N GLY A 414 -12.23 1.12 11.94
CA GLY A 414 -12.04 2.17 12.94
C GLY A 414 -10.76 1.99 13.76
#